data_3ca5116317feb00693448b2d02eedae9
#
_entry.id   3ca5116317feb00693448b2d02eedae9
#
_cell.length_a   1.000
_cell.length_b   1.000
_cell.length_c   1.000
_cell.angle_alpha   90.00
_cell.angle_beta   90.00
_cell.angle_gamma   90.00
#
_symmetry.space_group_name_H-M   'P 1'
#
loop_
_entity.id
_entity.type
_entity.pdbx_description
1 polymer ?
#
loop_
_entity_poly.entity_id
_entity_poly.type
_entity_poly.pdbx_seq_one_letter_code
_entity_poly.pdbx_strand_id
1 'polypeptide(L)'
;MGRLQDLWLCRCDCGNVCVCQKENLRDGKTKSCGCFRNETRQKNMRKAIHFVDGTCVERIACRKTCVNNTSGHRGVYRRSNGTWRASIGFQGKVYNLGTFTAFNEAVQARVKAEKELYDPFIRSFQAQKKKTSGNEIPSCAVGAEKQMEEVLAE
;
A
#
# COMPACT_ATOMS: atom_id res chain seq x y z
N MET A 1 -30.80 -0.79 -29.54
CA MET A 1 -30.14 -1.77 -30.45
C MET A 1 -28.73 -1.28 -30.70
N GLY A 2 -27.73 -1.81 -30.02
CA GLY A 2 -26.31 -1.44 -30.19
C GLY A 2 -25.78 -2.08 -31.48
N ARG A 3 -25.12 -1.29 -32.32
CA ARG A 3 -24.49 -1.75 -33.57
C ARG A 3 -23.32 -2.69 -33.26
N LEU A 4 -23.45 -3.96 -33.61
CA LEU A 4 -22.41 -4.98 -33.56
C LEU A 4 -21.34 -4.81 -34.71
N GLN A 5 -21.34 -3.71 -35.44
CA GLN A 5 -20.70 -3.61 -36.77
C GLN A 5 -19.22 -3.19 -36.73
N ASP A 6 -18.63 -2.83 -35.58
CA ASP A 6 -17.27 -2.29 -35.55
C ASP A 6 -16.31 -3.03 -34.59
N LEU A 7 -16.55 -4.32 -34.38
CA LEU A 7 -15.66 -5.16 -33.56
C LEU A 7 -14.72 -5.98 -34.45
N TRP A 8 -13.43 -5.84 -34.22
CA TRP A 8 -12.38 -6.57 -34.92
C TRP A 8 -11.68 -7.57 -34.00
N LEU A 9 -11.47 -8.76 -34.53
CA LEU A 9 -10.62 -9.79 -33.91
C LEU A 9 -9.17 -9.46 -34.28
N CYS A 10 -8.36 -9.18 -33.27
CA CYS A 10 -6.97 -8.74 -33.45
C CYS A 10 -6.02 -9.69 -32.74
N ARG A 11 -4.89 -9.97 -33.37
CA ARG A 11 -3.78 -10.69 -32.79
C ARG A 11 -2.78 -9.68 -32.24
N CYS A 12 -2.43 -9.79 -30.97
CA CYS A 12 -1.41 -8.97 -30.34
C CYS A 12 -0.01 -9.56 -30.57
N ASP A 13 1.04 -8.74 -30.54
CA ASP A 13 2.43 -9.20 -30.66
C ASP A 13 2.83 -10.22 -29.59
N CYS A 14 2.18 -10.23 -28.42
CA CYS A 14 2.35 -11.25 -27.38
C CYS A 14 1.72 -12.60 -27.72
N GLY A 15 1.09 -12.76 -28.89
CA GLY A 15 0.42 -13.98 -29.34
C GLY A 15 -1.06 -14.08 -28.95
N ASN A 16 -1.54 -13.32 -27.98
CA ASN A 16 -2.94 -13.34 -27.55
C ASN A 16 -3.87 -12.70 -28.57
N VAL A 17 -5.08 -13.24 -28.65
CA VAL A 17 -6.15 -12.72 -29.49
C VAL A 17 -7.13 -11.92 -28.62
N CYS A 18 -7.56 -10.75 -29.11
CA CYS A 18 -8.54 -9.90 -28.42
C CYS A 18 -9.50 -9.26 -29.42
N VAL A 19 -10.68 -8.91 -28.93
CA VAL A 19 -11.69 -8.21 -29.71
C VAL A 19 -11.63 -6.73 -29.36
N CYS A 20 -11.50 -5.87 -30.37
CA CYS A 20 -11.35 -4.43 -30.21
C CYS A 20 -12.32 -3.69 -31.14
N GLN A 21 -12.73 -2.50 -30.72
CA GLN A 21 -13.47 -1.58 -31.61
C GLN A 21 -12.51 -1.01 -32.66
N LYS A 22 -12.96 -1.00 -33.91
CA LYS A 22 -12.21 -0.48 -35.04
C LYS A 22 -11.70 0.95 -34.80
N GLU A 23 -12.54 1.81 -34.25
CA GLU A 23 -12.20 3.21 -33.98
C GLU A 23 -11.06 3.31 -32.95
N ASN A 24 -11.09 2.49 -31.88
CA ASN A 24 -10.05 2.49 -30.87
C ASN A 24 -8.68 2.03 -31.39
N LEU A 25 -8.67 1.16 -32.41
CA LEU A 25 -7.44 0.77 -33.08
C LEU A 25 -6.93 1.90 -33.97
N ARG A 26 -7.80 2.51 -34.76
CA ARG A 26 -7.45 3.60 -35.66
C ARG A 26 -6.95 4.84 -34.91
N ASP A 27 -7.60 5.17 -33.79
CA ASP A 27 -7.24 6.29 -32.93
C ASP A 27 -6.04 5.97 -32.00
N GLY A 28 -5.48 4.76 -32.08
CA GLY A 28 -4.34 4.35 -31.24
C GLY A 28 -4.66 4.20 -29.75
N LYS A 29 -5.94 4.20 -29.37
CA LYS A 29 -6.38 4.01 -27.98
C LYS A 29 -6.12 2.58 -27.49
N THR A 30 -6.30 1.59 -28.39
CA THR A 30 -5.99 0.19 -28.12
C THR A 30 -4.63 -0.16 -28.72
N LYS A 31 -3.62 -0.38 -27.88
CA LYS A 31 -2.24 -0.66 -28.29
C LYS A 31 -1.84 -2.13 -28.10
N SER A 32 -2.60 -2.90 -27.31
CA SER A 32 -2.31 -4.31 -26.99
C SER A 32 -3.54 -5.01 -26.45
N CYS A 33 -3.49 -6.33 -26.29
CA CYS A 33 -4.52 -7.13 -25.59
C CYS A 33 -4.64 -6.86 -24.08
N GLY A 34 -3.84 -5.92 -23.56
CA GLY A 34 -3.68 -5.64 -22.11
C GLY A 34 -2.29 -6.01 -21.58
N CYS A 35 -1.48 -6.75 -22.34
CA CYS A 35 -0.13 -7.16 -21.96
C CYS A 35 0.77 -5.94 -21.66
N PHE A 36 0.77 -4.94 -22.54
CA PHE A 36 1.53 -3.70 -22.38
C PHE A 36 1.16 -2.94 -21.08
N ARG A 37 -0.14 -2.90 -20.75
CA ARG A 37 -0.61 -2.31 -19.50
C ARG A 37 -0.07 -3.07 -18.28
N ASN A 38 -0.08 -4.40 -18.32
CA ASN A 38 0.41 -5.25 -17.25
C ASN A 38 1.92 -5.10 -17.08
N GLU A 39 2.69 -5.10 -18.14
CA GLU A 39 4.14 -4.89 -18.10
C GLU A 39 4.51 -3.50 -17.54
N THR A 40 3.83 -2.46 -18.02
CA THR A 40 4.05 -1.08 -17.55
C THR A 40 3.69 -0.96 -16.08
N ARG A 41 2.58 -1.57 -15.64
CA ARG A 41 2.18 -1.60 -14.25
C ARG A 41 3.22 -2.30 -13.38
N GLN A 42 3.70 -3.46 -13.80
CA GLN A 42 4.73 -4.21 -13.05
C GLN A 42 6.04 -3.43 -12.97
N LYS A 43 6.48 -2.82 -14.08
CA LYS A 43 7.69 -1.97 -14.11
C LYS A 43 7.56 -0.78 -13.16
N ASN A 44 6.42 -0.10 -13.18
CA ASN A 44 6.17 1.04 -12.30
C ASN A 44 6.06 0.64 -10.84
N MET A 45 5.42 -0.49 -10.53
CA MET A 45 5.35 -1.03 -9.17
C MET A 45 6.75 -1.36 -8.63
N ARG A 46 7.60 -2.03 -9.42
CA ARG A 46 8.98 -2.36 -9.01
C ARG A 46 9.83 -1.11 -8.73
N LYS A 47 9.58 -0.01 -9.46
CA LYS A 47 10.26 1.27 -9.22
C LYS A 47 9.76 2.00 -7.96
N ALA A 48 8.45 1.88 -7.69
CA ALA A 48 7.78 2.62 -6.61
C ALA A 48 7.75 1.89 -5.27
N ILE A 49 7.95 0.57 -5.25
CA ILE A 49 7.80 -0.27 -4.07
C ILE A 49 9.12 -1.01 -3.80
N HIS A 50 9.67 -0.76 -2.62
CA HIS A 50 10.89 -1.43 -2.16
C HIS A 50 10.55 -2.45 -1.09
N PHE A 51 10.89 -3.71 -1.35
CA PHE A 51 10.81 -4.80 -0.37
C PHE A 51 12.21 -5.08 0.18
N VAL A 52 12.36 -4.93 1.48
CA VAL A 52 13.58 -5.28 2.21
C VAL A 52 13.19 -6.23 3.33
N ASP A 53 13.82 -7.38 3.40
CA ASP A 53 13.55 -8.42 4.40
C ASP A 53 12.06 -8.74 4.57
N GLY A 54 11.33 -8.90 3.46
CA GLY A 54 9.90 -9.20 3.48
C GLY A 54 9.00 -8.04 3.91
N THR A 55 9.54 -6.82 4.06
CA THR A 55 8.79 -5.63 4.44
C THR A 55 8.76 -4.61 3.32
N CYS A 56 7.58 -4.13 2.98
CA CYS A 56 7.41 -3.02 2.04
C CYS A 56 7.66 -1.70 2.78
N VAL A 57 8.76 -1.02 2.44
CA VAL A 57 9.20 0.20 3.12
C VAL A 57 8.18 1.33 3.00
N GLU A 58 7.62 1.54 1.81
CA GLU A 58 6.63 2.60 1.56
C GLU A 58 5.35 2.36 2.36
N ARG A 59 4.95 1.09 2.52
CA ARG A 59 3.74 0.74 3.26
C ARG A 59 3.88 1.01 4.76
N ILE A 60 5.06 0.80 5.33
CA ILE A 60 5.30 1.08 6.75
C ILE A 60 5.58 2.57 6.98
N ALA A 61 6.19 3.27 6.01
CA ALA A 61 6.41 4.72 6.08
C ALA A 61 5.10 5.51 5.97
N CYS A 62 4.18 5.09 5.10
CA CYS A 62 2.92 5.82 4.83
C CYS A 62 1.83 5.60 5.87
N ARG A 63 1.97 4.99 6.95
CA ARG A 63 1.05 4.77 8.11
C ARG A 63 -0.45 5.07 7.92
N LYS A 64 -0.94 5.28 6.69
CA LYS A 64 -2.36 5.55 6.40
C LYS A 64 -3.23 4.35 6.75
N THR A 65 -4.37 4.63 7.35
CA THR A 65 -5.43 3.64 7.55
C THR A 65 -6.07 3.29 6.21
N CYS A 66 -6.39 2.01 5.99
CA CYS A 66 -7.14 1.60 4.81
C CYS A 66 -8.61 2.04 4.94
N VAL A 67 -9.26 2.30 3.81
CA VAL A 67 -10.70 2.67 3.76
C VAL A 67 -11.58 1.62 4.43
N ASN A 68 -11.18 0.34 4.36
CA ASN A 68 -11.91 -0.79 4.96
C ASN A 68 -11.57 -1.01 6.45
N ASN A 69 -10.86 -0.08 7.09
CA ASN A 69 -10.52 -0.21 8.50
C ASN A 69 -11.69 0.23 9.38
N THR A 70 -12.33 -0.72 10.04
CA THR A 70 -13.49 -0.48 10.91
C THR A 70 -13.12 0.00 12.31
N SER A 71 -11.84 -0.18 12.73
CA SER A 71 -11.39 0.21 14.08
C SER A 71 -10.85 1.63 14.17
N GLY A 72 -10.65 2.30 13.02
CA GLY A 72 -10.02 3.62 12.96
C GLY A 72 -8.48 3.62 13.08
N HIS A 73 -7.86 2.57 13.61
CA HIS A 73 -6.40 2.48 13.75
C HIS A 73 -5.84 1.21 13.09
N ARG A 74 -4.72 1.35 12.35
CA ARG A 74 -4.08 0.24 11.65
C ARG A 74 -3.46 -0.75 12.63
N GLY A 75 -3.78 -2.05 12.46
CA GLY A 75 -3.23 -3.13 13.30
C GLY A 75 -3.89 -3.26 14.67
N VAL A 76 -4.95 -2.51 14.95
CA VAL A 76 -5.82 -2.65 16.10
C VAL A 76 -7.20 -3.10 15.63
N TYR A 77 -7.76 -4.11 16.24
CA TYR A 77 -9.10 -4.61 15.88
C TYR A 77 -9.84 -5.14 17.10
N ARG A 78 -11.18 -4.96 17.08
CA ARG A 78 -12.07 -5.41 18.11
C ARG A 78 -12.35 -6.91 17.96
N ARG A 79 -12.30 -7.64 19.06
CA ARG A 79 -12.69 -9.05 19.12
C ARG A 79 -14.17 -9.20 19.50
N SER A 80 -14.75 -10.39 19.27
CA SER A 80 -16.13 -10.71 19.62
C SER A 80 -16.44 -10.57 21.11
N ASN A 81 -15.45 -10.78 21.96
CA ASN A 81 -15.56 -10.61 23.43
C ASN A 81 -15.45 -9.15 23.91
N GLY A 82 -15.48 -8.18 22.99
CA GLY A 82 -15.44 -6.76 23.34
C GLY A 82 -14.03 -6.19 23.58
N THR A 83 -12.99 -7.02 23.63
CA THR A 83 -11.60 -6.58 23.83
C THR A 83 -10.94 -6.14 22.52
N TRP A 84 -9.85 -5.38 22.65
CA TRP A 84 -9.05 -4.88 21.52
C TRP A 84 -7.74 -5.64 21.41
N ARG A 85 -7.43 -6.15 20.24
CA ARG A 85 -6.15 -6.80 19.96
C ARG A 85 -5.29 -5.89 19.11
N ALA A 86 -4.02 -5.70 19.52
CA ALA A 86 -3.01 -5.01 18.77
C ALA A 86 -2.00 -6.00 18.18
N SER A 87 -1.62 -5.80 16.90
CA SER A 87 -0.62 -6.61 16.20
C SER A 87 0.17 -5.80 15.21
N ILE A 88 1.42 -6.19 14.95
CA ILE A 88 2.30 -5.54 14.00
C ILE A 88 2.98 -6.57 13.10
N GLY A 89 2.96 -6.34 11.77
CA GLY A 89 3.69 -7.15 10.81
C GLY A 89 5.02 -6.49 10.48
N PHE A 90 6.13 -7.22 10.64
CA PHE A 90 7.47 -6.75 10.32
C PHE A 90 8.35 -7.92 9.88
N GLN A 91 9.12 -7.74 8.81
CA GLN A 91 10.03 -8.74 8.24
C GLN A 91 9.35 -10.10 7.98
N GLY A 92 8.15 -10.06 7.36
CA GLY A 92 7.38 -11.26 7.07
C GLY A 92 6.75 -11.95 8.28
N LYS A 93 6.98 -11.46 9.51
CA LYS A 93 6.42 -12.00 10.74
C LYS A 93 5.34 -11.08 11.30
N VAL A 94 4.38 -11.67 12.02
CA VAL A 94 3.33 -10.93 12.73
C VAL A 94 3.57 -11.05 14.23
N TYR A 95 3.81 -9.91 14.87
CA TYR A 95 4.00 -9.81 16.31
C TYR A 95 2.67 -9.43 16.96
N ASN A 96 2.26 -10.21 17.96
CA ASN A 96 1.09 -9.91 18.78
C ASN A 96 1.54 -9.02 19.94
N LEU A 97 0.98 -7.82 20.03
CA LEU A 97 1.34 -6.82 21.04
C LEU A 97 0.50 -6.93 22.31
N GLY A 98 -0.57 -7.72 22.26
CA GLY A 98 -1.46 -7.96 23.39
C GLY A 98 -2.93 -7.77 23.08
N THR A 99 -3.74 -8.03 24.12
CA THR A 99 -5.18 -7.80 24.10
C THR A 99 -5.52 -6.87 25.26
N PHE A 100 -6.26 -5.82 24.99
CA PHE A 100 -6.55 -4.73 25.91
C PHE A 100 -8.05 -4.55 26.07
N THR A 101 -8.48 -4.05 27.19
CA THR A 101 -9.89 -3.70 27.44
C THR A 101 -10.24 -2.36 26.81
N ALA A 102 -9.32 -1.40 26.86
CA ALA A 102 -9.50 -0.08 26.28
C ALA A 102 -8.87 0.01 24.88
N PHE A 103 -9.54 0.71 23.97
CA PHE A 103 -9.04 0.99 22.61
C PHE A 103 -7.72 1.79 22.64
N ASN A 104 -7.66 2.82 23.48
CA ASN A 104 -6.50 3.70 23.58
C ASN A 104 -5.23 2.96 24.00
N GLU A 105 -5.32 1.99 24.91
CA GLU A 105 -4.18 1.16 25.32
C GLU A 105 -3.66 0.32 24.14
N ALA A 106 -4.57 -0.27 23.36
CA ALA A 106 -4.19 -1.04 22.18
C ALA A 106 -3.52 -0.16 21.11
N VAL A 107 -3.99 1.08 20.93
CA VAL A 107 -3.37 2.07 20.04
C VAL A 107 -1.99 2.46 20.54
N GLN A 108 -1.83 2.77 21.81
CA GLN A 108 -0.53 3.13 22.39
C GLN A 108 0.50 2.00 22.24
N ALA A 109 0.10 0.76 22.53
CA ALA A 109 0.95 -0.41 22.33
C ALA A 109 1.38 -0.55 20.86
N ARG A 110 0.46 -0.28 19.92
CA ARG A 110 0.75 -0.30 18.48
C ARG A 110 1.71 0.82 18.06
N VAL A 111 1.49 2.04 18.51
CA VAL A 111 2.35 3.20 18.21
C VAL A 111 3.77 2.99 18.79
N LYS A 112 3.86 2.45 20.01
CA LYS A 112 5.15 2.11 20.63
C LYS A 112 5.92 1.10 19.78
N ALA A 113 5.28 0.00 19.36
CA ALA A 113 5.88 -1.01 18.51
C ALA A 113 6.29 -0.46 17.12
N GLU A 114 5.54 0.49 16.57
CA GLU A 114 5.93 1.17 15.32
C GLU A 114 7.20 2.01 15.48
N LYS A 115 7.32 2.74 16.58
CA LYS A 115 8.53 3.51 16.88
C LYS A 115 9.75 2.62 17.09
N GLU A 116 9.57 1.46 17.72
CA GLU A 116 10.66 0.53 18.00
C GLU A 116 11.11 -0.28 16.77
N LEU A 117 10.17 -0.71 15.92
CA LEU A 117 10.45 -1.60 14.80
C LEU A 117 10.56 -0.87 13.45
N TYR A 118 9.64 0.05 13.16
CA TYR A 118 9.57 0.70 11.85
C TYR A 118 10.53 1.87 11.72
N ASP A 119 10.67 2.72 12.75
CA ASP A 119 11.47 3.94 12.64
C ASP A 119 12.97 3.65 12.44
N PRO A 120 13.61 2.74 13.18
CA PRO A 120 15.01 2.37 12.92
C PRO A 120 15.20 1.77 11.53
N PHE A 121 14.26 0.92 11.10
CA PHE A 121 14.32 0.28 9.79
C PHE A 121 14.17 1.28 8.64
N ILE A 122 13.24 2.22 8.74
CA ILE A 122 13.04 3.28 7.75
C ILE A 122 14.29 4.18 7.68
N ARG A 123 14.85 4.56 8.83
CA ARG A 123 16.08 5.37 8.89
C ARG A 123 17.27 4.67 8.24
N SER A 124 17.47 3.38 8.52
CA SER A 124 18.57 2.60 7.91
C SER A 124 18.42 2.51 6.40
N PHE A 125 17.19 2.26 5.90
CA PHE A 125 16.90 2.23 4.48
C PHE A 125 17.13 3.59 3.80
N GLN A 126 16.71 4.68 4.42
CA GLN A 126 16.94 6.03 3.91
C GLN A 126 18.43 6.39 3.87
N ALA A 127 19.20 5.98 4.88
CA ALA A 127 20.65 6.18 4.90
C ALA A 127 21.36 5.42 3.78
N GLN A 128 20.94 4.18 3.50
CA GLN A 128 21.46 3.39 2.39
C GLN A 128 21.09 4.02 1.03
N LYS A 129 19.88 4.49 0.88
CA LYS A 129 19.41 5.12 -0.36
C LYS A 129 20.13 6.43 -0.67
N LYS A 130 20.46 7.24 0.33
CA LYS A 130 21.27 8.47 0.17
C LYS A 130 22.70 8.17 -0.32
N LYS A 131 23.25 7.01 0.02
CA LYS A 131 24.59 6.58 -0.46
C LYS A 131 24.58 6.11 -1.91
N THR A 132 23.43 5.64 -2.42
CA THR A 132 23.32 4.99 -3.75
C THR A 132 22.65 5.85 -4.82
N SER A 133 21.86 6.88 -4.48
CA SER A 133 21.21 7.74 -5.49
C SER A 133 20.58 8.98 -4.84
N GLY A 134 20.84 10.13 -5.41
CA GLY A 134 20.26 11.42 -4.98
C GLY A 134 18.81 11.62 -5.44
N ASN A 135 17.86 10.78 -5.01
CA ASN A 135 16.44 11.00 -5.29
C ASN A 135 15.60 10.81 -4.03
N GLU A 136 14.88 11.86 -3.66
CA GLU A 136 14.05 11.95 -2.47
C GLU A 136 12.82 11.04 -2.51
N ILE A 137 12.53 10.37 -1.40
CA ILE A 137 11.24 9.72 -1.17
C ILE A 137 10.22 10.82 -0.92
N PRO A 138 9.03 10.83 -1.56
CA PRO A 138 8.00 11.81 -1.24
C PRO A 138 7.65 11.71 0.25
N SER A 139 7.78 12.83 0.93
CA SER A 139 7.50 13.03 2.34
C SER A 139 5.99 12.88 2.60
N CYS A 140 5.55 11.67 2.94
CA CYS A 140 4.21 11.43 3.50
C CYS A 140 4.19 11.50 5.05
N ALA A 141 5.26 12.02 5.66
CA ALA A 141 5.47 11.94 7.10
C ALA A 141 4.95 13.16 7.91
N VAL A 142 4.19 14.07 7.29
CA VAL A 142 3.71 15.28 7.99
C VAL A 142 2.20 15.21 8.20
N GLY A 143 1.74 14.34 9.07
CA GLY A 143 0.31 14.24 9.37
C GLY A 143 -0.05 13.50 10.66
N ALA A 144 0.91 12.90 11.33
CA ALA A 144 0.63 12.07 12.50
C ALA A 144 0.69 12.83 13.84
N GLU A 145 1.26 14.03 13.88
CA GLU A 145 1.38 14.78 15.14
C GLU A 145 0.13 15.59 15.51
N LYS A 146 -0.71 15.95 14.52
CA LYS A 146 -1.92 16.74 14.79
C LYS A 146 -3.12 15.97 15.36
N GLN A 147 -3.11 14.65 15.30
CA GLN A 147 -4.23 13.84 15.82
C GLN A 147 -4.03 13.35 17.26
N MET A 148 -2.85 13.55 17.86
CA MET A 148 -2.61 13.14 19.24
C MET A 148 -3.01 14.20 20.28
N GLU A 149 -3.14 15.47 19.89
CA GLU A 149 -3.56 16.53 20.83
C GLU A 149 -5.08 16.59 21.05
N GLU A 150 -5.90 16.13 20.07
CA GLU A 150 -7.35 16.15 20.24
C GLU A 150 -7.92 15.00 21.08
N VAL A 151 -7.18 13.90 21.26
CA VAL A 151 -7.66 12.72 22.04
C VAL A 151 -7.31 12.82 23.52
N LEU A 152 -6.47 13.76 23.92
CA LEU A 152 -6.09 13.98 25.34
C LEU A 152 -6.87 15.11 26.01
N ALA A 153 -7.83 15.74 25.30
CA ALA A 153 -8.62 16.87 25.82
C ALA A 153 -10.09 16.52 26.15
N GLU A 154 -10.46 15.22 26.17
CA GLU A 154 -11.78 14.77 26.69
C GLU A 154 -11.65 13.84 27.88
#